data_d355ddf162f38f073ceefeeddee9c4ab
#
_entry.id   d355ddf162f38f073ceefeeddee9c4ab
#
_cell.length_a   1.000
_cell.length_b   1.000
_cell.length_c   1.000
_cell.angle_alpha   90.00
_cell.angle_beta   90.00
_cell.angle_gamma   90.00
#
_symmetry.space_group_name_H-M   'P 1'
#
loop_
_entity.id
_entity.type
_entity.pdbx_description
1 polymer ?
#
loop_
_entity_poly.entity_id
_entity_poly.type
_entity_poly.pdbx_seq_one_letter_code
_entity_poly.pdbx_strand_id
1 'polypeptide(L)'
;MLYGLRGWIGKLLPRGPFFCNLCGYNGSIWLWRGHDNQAIRKYQIIGAGRRKCDCFACGSSDRDRLVFEFLRKEIPNFSVLRFLHVAPERQLNKKLISLGANMVNIDARKSGYKFAYGSETITADLTCLPFESETFDWVIANHVLEHIVDEKKALYEINRVLKPHGKAILMIPYSPNLSVNIEGEINWNKRQRNALLGQQDHVRLYGKAFLNLWSETFEIVRLAEVNASRDLNLFNGEKIILVEK
;
A
#
# COMPACT_ATOMS: atom_id res chain seq x y z
N MET A 1 -16.31 -13.07 9.49
CA MET A 1 -17.74 -12.95 9.81
C MET A 1 -18.23 -11.49 9.92
N LEU A 2 -17.59 -10.61 10.69
CA LEU A 2 -18.01 -9.20 10.89
C LEU A 2 -18.19 -8.37 9.60
N TYR A 3 -17.32 -8.50 8.61
CA TYR A 3 -17.43 -7.72 7.35
C TYR A 3 -18.61 -8.15 6.47
N GLY A 4 -19.02 -9.42 6.52
CA GLY A 4 -20.21 -9.88 5.78
C GLY A 4 -21.49 -9.23 6.31
N LEU A 5 -21.65 -9.17 7.64
CA LEU A 5 -22.79 -8.53 8.29
C LEU A 5 -22.81 -7.01 8.05
N ARG A 6 -21.67 -6.32 8.18
CA ARG A 6 -21.56 -4.88 7.87
C ARG A 6 -21.86 -4.58 6.41
N GLY A 7 -21.43 -5.44 5.48
CA GLY A 7 -21.72 -5.28 4.06
C GLY A 7 -23.23 -5.37 3.77
N TRP A 8 -23.95 -6.27 4.47
CA TRP A 8 -25.40 -6.37 4.37
C TRP A 8 -26.10 -5.15 4.99
N ILE A 9 -25.72 -4.76 6.21
CA ILE A 9 -26.23 -3.55 6.87
C ILE A 9 -25.97 -2.30 6.01
N GLY A 10 -24.77 -2.17 5.42
CA GLY A 10 -24.41 -1.05 4.57
C GLY A 10 -25.33 -0.85 3.36
N LYS A 11 -25.94 -1.92 2.85
CA LYS A 11 -26.91 -1.84 1.74
C LYS A 11 -28.28 -1.29 2.19
N LEU A 12 -28.57 -1.37 3.47
CA LEU A 12 -29.83 -0.88 4.08
C LEU A 12 -29.73 0.57 4.55
N LEU A 13 -28.51 1.10 4.66
CA LEU A 13 -28.29 2.47 5.10
C LEU A 13 -28.58 3.47 3.98
N PRO A 14 -29.01 4.70 4.32
CA PRO A 14 -29.20 5.77 3.33
C PRO A 14 -27.89 6.03 2.56
N ARG A 15 -28.02 6.37 1.29
CA ARG A 15 -26.89 6.83 0.48
C ARG A 15 -26.26 8.08 1.09
N GLY A 16 -24.96 8.19 1.01
CA GLY A 16 -24.17 9.29 1.55
C GLY A 16 -23.20 9.87 0.53
N PRO A 17 -22.39 10.84 0.95
CA PRO A 17 -21.49 11.55 0.03
C PRO A 17 -20.27 10.74 -0.40
N PHE A 18 -20.01 9.59 0.23
CA PHE A 18 -18.79 8.83 -0.04
C PHE A 18 -19.09 7.44 -0.63
N PHE A 19 -18.21 7.05 -1.55
CA PHE A 19 -18.30 5.79 -2.29
C PHE A 19 -17.03 4.95 -2.12
N CYS A 20 -17.20 3.64 -1.95
CA CYS A 20 -16.10 2.69 -1.93
C CYS A 20 -16.01 1.94 -3.27
N ASN A 21 -15.02 2.26 -4.09
CA ASN A 21 -14.80 1.63 -5.40
C ASN A 21 -14.40 0.14 -5.32
N LEU A 22 -14.07 -0.38 -4.13
CA LEU A 22 -13.74 -1.79 -3.93
C LEU A 22 -14.98 -2.66 -3.68
N CYS A 23 -15.97 -2.17 -2.91
CA CYS A 23 -17.15 -2.97 -2.55
C CYS A 23 -18.48 -2.39 -2.97
N GLY A 24 -18.53 -1.18 -3.54
CA GLY A 24 -19.76 -0.51 -3.98
C GLY A 24 -20.56 0.16 -2.85
N TYR A 25 -20.05 0.18 -1.59
CA TYR A 25 -20.72 0.89 -0.52
C TYR A 25 -20.80 2.38 -0.82
N ASN A 26 -22.00 2.95 -0.70
CA ASN A 26 -22.24 4.39 -0.81
C ASN A 26 -22.94 4.85 0.48
N GLY A 27 -22.27 5.65 1.30
CA GLY A 27 -22.82 6.04 2.60
C GLY A 27 -21.98 7.05 3.34
N SER A 28 -22.54 7.52 4.47
CA SER A 28 -21.90 8.53 5.34
C SER A 28 -21.09 7.94 6.47
N ILE A 29 -21.19 6.61 6.72
CA ILE A 29 -20.51 5.97 7.85
C ILE A 29 -19.15 5.47 7.39
N TRP A 30 -18.10 6.05 7.99
CA TRP A 30 -16.71 5.65 7.78
C TRP A 30 -16.04 5.48 9.14
N LEU A 31 -15.12 4.51 9.23
CA LEU A 31 -14.48 4.14 10.48
C LEU A 31 -13.13 4.87 10.62
N TRP A 32 -12.71 5.07 11.86
CA TRP A 32 -11.42 5.64 12.18
C TRP A 32 -10.30 4.65 11.91
N ARG A 33 -9.22 5.15 11.30
CA ARG A 33 -7.94 4.46 11.11
C ARG A 33 -6.79 5.31 11.63
N GLY A 34 -5.69 4.62 11.96
CA GLY A 34 -4.43 5.25 12.32
C GLY A 34 -4.43 5.87 13.71
N HIS A 35 -3.32 6.46 14.04
CA HIS A 35 -3.10 7.19 15.28
C HIS A 35 -2.27 8.43 14.99
N ASP A 36 -2.27 9.38 15.91
CA ASP A 36 -1.40 10.55 15.86
C ASP A 36 -0.30 10.44 16.89
N ASN A 37 0.86 10.97 16.54
CA ASN A 37 1.99 11.12 17.45
C ASN A 37 2.82 12.34 17.07
N GLN A 38 3.89 12.57 17.83
CA GLN A 38 4.76 13.74 17.65
C GLN A 38 5.42 13.78 16.26
N ALA A 39 5.91 12.64 15.75
CA ALA A 39 6.56 12.56 14.45
C ALA A 39 5.58 12.89 13.32
N ILE A 40 4.38 12.29 13.35
CA ILE A 40 3.35 12.50 12.32
C ILE A 40 3.00 13.98 12.20
N ARG A 41 2.80 14.66 13.34
CA ARG A 41 2.49 16.10 13.35
C ARG A 41 3.68 16.97 12.97
N LYS A 42 4.87 16.68 13.53
CA LYS A 42 6.08 17.45 13.28
C LYS A 42 6.50 17.43 11.82
N TYR A 43 6.47 16.26 11.21
CA TYR A 43 6.96 16.04 9.85
C TYR A 43 5.84 16.04 8.81
N GLN A 44 4.56 16.20 9.23
CA GLN A 44 3.39 16.18 8.33
C GLN A 44 3.40 14.95 7.40
N ILE A 45 3.55 13.77 7.99
CA ILE A 45 3.74 12.52 7.26
C ILE A 45 2.51 12.20 6.41
N ILE A 46 2.68 12.14 5.09
CA ILE A 46 1.67 11.69 4.14
C ILE A 46 1.52 10.18 4.27
N GLY A 47 0.30 9.66 4.16
CA GLY A 47 -0.01 8.23 4.33
C GLY A 47 -0.14 7.79 5.79
N ALA A 48 0.06 8.68 6.77
CA ALA A 48 -0.08 8.41 8.20
C ALA A 48 -1.12 9.33 8.86
N GLY A 49 -1.34 9.16 10.17
CA GLY A 49 -2.25 9.99 10.97
C GLY A 49 -3.64 9.40 11.16
N ARG A 50 -4.36 9.95 12.16
CA ARG A 50 -5.70 9.48 12.51
C ARG A 50 -6.76 10.15 11.65
N ARG A 51 -7.55 9.35 10.93
CA ARG A 51 -8.58 9.85 10.03
C ARG A 51 -9.76 8.89 9.87
N LYS A 52 -10.92 9.40 9.46
CA LYS A 52 -12.10 8.60 9.13
C LYS A 52 -12.01 8.19 7.67
N CYS A 53 -11.42 7.04 7.39
CA CYS A 53 -11.17 6.60 6.03
C CYS A 53 -11.49 5.12 5.75
N ASP A 54 -11.71 4.30 6.76
CA ASP A 54 -12.04 2.90 6.53
C ASP A 54 -13.51 2.75 6.12
N CYS A 55 -13.73 2.03 5.03
CA CYS A 55 -15.08 1.71 4.56
C CYS A 55 -15.84 0.92 5.60
N PHE A 56 -17.03 1.38 5.99
CA PHE A 56 -17.89 0.69 6.96
C PHE A 56 -18.20 -0.75 6.53
N ALA A 57 -18.50 -0.96 5.24
CA ALA A 57 -18.96 -2.26 4.75
C ALA A 57 -17.82 -3.28 4.61
N CYS A 58 -16.69 -2.90 4.03
CA CYS A 58 -15.61 -3.86 3.74
C CYS A 58 -14.32 -3.65 4.54
N GLY A 59 -14.14 -2.49 5.19
CA GLY A 59 -12.95 -2.16 5.96
C GLY A 59 -11.74 -1.75 5.12
N SER A 60 -11.90 -1.51 3.80
CA SER A 60 -10.82 -0.98 2.97
C SER A 60 -10.44 0.42 3.39
N SER A 61 -9.15 0.71 3.36
CA SER A 61 -8.60 2.04 3.63
C SER A 61 -8.76 2.99 2.44
N ASP A 62 -8.48 4.25 2.65
CA ASP A 62 -8.33 5.26 1.61
C ASP A 62 -7.24 4.89 0.61
N ARG A 63 -6.09 4.41 1.08
CA ARG A 63 -4.98 3.94 0.26
C ARG A 63 -5.38 2.77 -0.65
N ASP A 64 -6.09 1.76 -0.12
CA ASP A 64 -6.57 0.63 -0.93
C ASP A 64 -7.44 1.14 -2.09
N ARG A 65 -8.29 2.14 -1.82
CA ARG A 65 -9.15 2.76 -2.84
C ARG A 65 -8.36 3.60 -3.83
N LEU A 66 -7.33 4.33 -3.36
CA LEU A 66 -6.44 5.12 -4.20
C LEU A 66 -5.65 4.22 -5.17
N VAL A 67 -5.03 3.16 -4.66
CA VAL A 67 -4.28 2.19 -5.47
C VAL A 67 -5.20 1.53 -6.50
N PHE A 68 -6.39 1.10 -6.09
CA PHE A 68 -7.34 0.51 -7.03
C PHE A 68 -7.81 1.52 -8.09
N GLU A 69 -8.07 2.77 -7.70
CA GLU A 69 -8.48 3.83 -8.63
C GLU A 69 -7.40 4.11 -9.68
N PHE A 70 -6.14 4.10 -9.27
CA PHE A 70 -5.00 4.22 -10.17
C PHE A 70 -4.93 3.03 -11.13
N LEU A 71 -4.90 1.81 -10.59
CA LEU A 71 -4.75 0.59 -11.40
C LEU A 71 -5.87 0.44 -12.44
N ARG A 72 -7.14 0.72 -12.08
CA ARG A 72 -8.26 0.60 -13.02
C ARG A 72 -8.22 1.60 -14.18
N LYS A 73 -7.46 2.70 -14.03
CA LYS A 73 -7.24 3.68 -15.10
C LYS A 73 -6.06 3.33 -15.99
N GLU A 74 -5.02 2.76 -15.38
CA GLU A 74 -3.79 2.37 -16.10
C GLU A 74 -3.96 1.04 -16.84
N ILE A 75 -4.82 0.15 -16.35
CA ILE A 75 -4.92 -1.24 -16.82
C ILE A 75 -6.27 -1.49 -17.45
N PRO A 76 -6.34 -1.61 -18.79
CA PRO A 76 -7.60 -1.90 -19.49
C PRO A 76 -8.06 -3.35 -19.31
N ASN A 77 -7.14 -4.30 -19.12
CA ASN A 77 -7.44 -5.72 -18.95
C ASN A 77 -6.52 -6.37 -17.91
N PHE A 78 -7.07 -6.72 -16.76
CA PHE A 78 -6.34 -7.36 -15.66
C PHE A 78 -6.02 -8.82 -15.92
N SER A 79 -6.81 -9.53 -16.74
CA SER A 79 -6.71 -10.98 -16.88
C SER A 79 -5.46 -11.47 -17.62
N VAL A 80 -4.79 -10.58 -18.32
CA VAL A 80 -3.55 -10.89 -19.07
C VAL A 80 -2.27 -10.59 -18.26
N LEU A 81 -2.42 -10.01 -17.06
CA LEU A 81 -1.30 -9.51 -16.25
C LEU A 81 -1.08 -10.37 -15.01
N ARG A 82 0.19 -10.57 -14.68
CA ARG A 82 0.64 -11.27 -13.47
C ARG A 82 1.15 -10.28 -12.44
N PHE A 83 0.58 -10.34 -11.25
CA PHE A 83 0.86 -9.44 -10.14
C PHE A 83 1.58 -10.15 -9.00
N LEU A 84 2.57 -9.50 -8.41
CA LEU A 84 3.09 -9.81 -7.08
C LEU A 84 2.51 -8.80 -6.08
N HIS A 85 1.82 -9.27 -5.05
CA HIS A 85 1.29 -8.44 -3.99
C HIS A 85 1.96 -8.77 -2.66
N VAL A 86 2.77 -7.85 -2.16
CA VAL A 86 3.55 -8.00 -0.93
C VAL A 86 2.73 -7.50 0.25
N ALA A 87 2.61 -8.31 1.31
CA ALA A 87 1.77 -8.04 2.48
C ALA A 87 0.34 -7.58 2.09
N PRO A 88 -0.41 -8.40 1.34
CA PRO A 88 -1.56 -7.96 0.55
C PRO A 88 -2.70 -7.42 1.40
N GLU A 89 -3.27 -6.29 1.02
CA GLU A 89 -4.52 -5.78 1.57
C GLU A 89 -5.70 -6.60 1.06
N ARG A 90 -6.45 -7.15 2.00
CA ARG A 90 -7.52 -8.11 1.71
C ARG A 90 -8.51 -7.65 0.65
N GLN A 91 -8.97 -6.40 0.72
CA GLN A 91 -10.05 -5.94 -0.16
C GLN A 91 -9.52 -5.57 -1.54
N LEU A 92 -8.34 -4.97 -1.60
CA LEU A 92 -7.66 -4.69 -2.86
C LEU A 92 -7.35 -5.99 -3.60
N ASN A 93 -6.74 -6.98 -2.91
CA ASN A 93 -6.43 -8.27 -3.48
C ASN A 93 -7.67 -9.01 -4.02
N LYS A 94 -8.74 -9.08 -3.23
CA LYS A 94 -10.02 -9.67 -3.67
C LYS A 94 -10.60 -8.98 -4.89
N LYS A 95 -10.52 -7.65 -4.94
CA LYS A 95 -11.04 -6.89 -6.07
C LYS A 95 -10.26 -7.17 -7.34
N LEU A 96 -8.92 -7.20 -7.27
CA LEU A 96 -8.06 -7.51 -8.42
C LEU A 96 -8.31 -8.94 -8.94
N ILE A 97 -8.41 -9.92 -8.04
CA ILE A 97 -8.80 -11.30 -8.42
C ILE A 97 -10.17 -11.32 -9.11
N SER A 98 -11.15 -10.58 -8.61
CA SER A 98 -12.49 -10.53 -9.21
C SER A 98 -12.52 -9.92 -10.63
N LEU A 99 -11.48 -9.19 -11.00
CA LEU A 99 -11.26 -8.63 -12.34
C LEU A 99 -10.40 -9.55 -13.23
N GLY A 100 -10.05 -10.74 -12.74
CA GLY A 100 -9.28 -11.73 -13.47
C GLY A 100 -7.76 -11.63 -13.32
N ALA A 101 -7.24 -10.72 -12.49
CA ALA A 101 -5.80 -10.59 -12.28
C ALA A 101 -5.17 -11.89 -11.75
N ASN A 102 -4.04 -12.31 -12.34
CA ASN A 102 -3.25 -13.44 -11.85
C ASN A 102 -2.38 -12.98 -10.68
N MET A 103 -2.88 -13.19 -9.45
CA MET A 103 -2.27 -12.70 -8.22
C MET A 103 -1.38 -13.75 -7.56
N VAL A 104 -0.13 -13.39 -7.29
CA VAL A 104 0.78 -14.09 -6.38
C VAL A 104 0.94 -13.22 -5.13
N ASN A 105 0.62 -13.77 -3.97
CA ASN A 105 0.71 -13.04 -2.69
C ASN A 105 1.87 -13.56 -1.85
N ILE A 106 2.62 -12.65 -1.24
CA ILE A 106 3.67 -12.96 -0.28
C ILE A 106 3.53 -12.17 1.01
N ASP A 107 3.95 -12.75 2.13
CA ASP A 107 4.12 -12.06 3.42
C ASP A 107 5.31 -12.70 4.16
N ALA A 108 6.12 -11.89 4.83
CA ALA A 108 7.25 -12.36 5.63
C ALA A 108 6.82 -13.12 6.90
N ARG A 109 5.57 -13.00 7.32
CA ARG A 109 5.03 -13.61 8.53
C ARG A 109 4.68 -15.08 8.33
N LYS A 110 5.24 -15.96 9.15
CA LYS A 110 5.08 -17.43 9.06
C LYS A 110 3.72 -17.99 9.46
N SER A 111 2.80 -17.26 10.07
CA SER A 111 1.62 -17.88 10.68
C SER A 111 0.30 -17.14 10.44
N GLY A 112 -0.74 -17.90 10.13
CA GLY A 112 -2.13 -17.48 10.24
C GLY A 112 -2.72 -16.71 9.07
N TYR A 113 -1.89 -16.27 8.13
CA TYR A 113 -2.33 -15.43 7.01
C TYR A 113 -2.66 -16.18 5.72
N LYS A 114 -2.43 -17.51 5.69
CA LYS A 114 -2.58 -18.34 4.48
C LYS A 114 -3.90 -18.16 3.72
N PHE A 115 -4.97 -17.77 4.43
CA PHE A 115 -6.28 -17.50 3.85
C PHE A 115 -6.89 -16.15 4.26
N ALA A 116 -6.14 -15.31 4.99
CA ALA A 116 -6.67 -14.04 5.49
C ALA A 116 -7.06 -13.08 4.34
N TYR A 117 -6.40 -13.22 3.19
CA TYR A 117 -6.52 -12.31 2.05
C TYR A 117 -7.40 -12.86 0.92
N GLY A 118 -8.02 -14.05 1.10
CA GLY A 118 -8.93 -14.64 0.11
C GLY A 118 -8.23 -15.41 -1.01
N SER A 119 -6.90 -15.58 -0.91
CA SER A 119 -6.07 -16.40 -1.77
C SER A 119 -4.87 -16.92 -0.98
N GLU A 120 -4.19 -17.94 -1.52
CA GLU A 120 -2.97 -18.48 -0.90
C GLU A 120 -1.89 -17.37 -0.82
N THR A 121 -1.18 -17.33 0.33
CA THR A 121 -0.08 -16.40 0.56
C THR A 121 1.19 -17.20 0.86
N ILE A 122 2.22 -16.97 0.07
CA ILE A 122 3.53 -17.60 0.22
C ILE A 122 4.32 -16.87 1.29
N THR A 123 4.94 -17.59 2.22
CA THR A 123 5.89 -16.96 3.15
C THR A 123 7.19 -16.68 2.41
N ALA A 124 7.53 -15.41 2.24
CA ALA A 124 8.75 -14.98 1.56
C ALA A 124 9.25 -13.64 2.11
N ASP A 125 10.57 -13.44 2.02
CA ASP A 125 11.23 -12.19 2.33
C ASP A 125 11.42 -11.37 1.05
N LEU A 126 11.04 -10.10 1.09
CA LEU A 126 11.16 -9.19 -0.06
C LEU A 126 12.62 -8.95 -0.47
N THR A 127 13.57 -9.18 0.45
CA THR A 127 15.01 -9.08 0.16
C THR A 127 15.59 -10.33 -0.52
N CYS A 128 14.78 -11.41 -0.66
CA CYS A 128 15.20 -12.68 -1.31
C CYS A 128 13.95 -13.39 -1.85
N LEU A 129 13.44 -12.92 -2.98
CA LEU A 129 12.22 -13.44 -3.57
C LEU A 129 12.44 -14.80 -4.24
N PRO A 130 11.59 -15.82 -3.96
CA PRO A 130 11.72 -17.16 -4.53
C PRO A 130 11.11 -17.25 -5.94
N PHE A 131 11.32 -16.22 -6.75
CA PHE A 131 10.80 -16.16 -8.13
C PHE A 131 11.95 -15.90 -9.10
N GLU A 132 11.79 -16.36 -10.32
CA GLU A 132 12.70 -16.05 -11.42
C GLU A 132 12.63 -14.58 -11.80
N SER A 133 13.69 -14.08 -12.45
CA SER A 133 13.69 -12.73 -13.03
C SER A 133 12.56 -12.60 -14.06
N GLU A 134 12.06 -11.38 -14.23
CA GLU A 134 11.10 -11.03 -15.31
C GLU A 134 9.80 -11.86 -15.27
N THR A 135 9.31 -12.11 -14.05
CA THR A 135 8.13 -12.94 -13.82
C THR A 135 6.83 -12.14 -13.78
N PHE A 136 6.85 -10.90 -13.28
CA PHE A 136 5.67 -10.11 -12.99
C PHE A 136 5.53 -8.88 -13.87
N ASP A 137 4.31 -8.58 -14.28
CA ASP A 137 3.99 -7.33 -14.98
C ASP A 137 3.85 -6.18 -13.98
N TRP A 138 3.34 -6.48 -12.78
CA TRP A 138 3.13 -5.52 -11.69
C TRP A 138 3.57 -6.06 -10.33
N VAL A 139 4.16 -5.19 -9.52
CA VAL A 139 4.39 -5.43 -8.09
C VAL A 139 3.63 -4.38 -7.28
N ILE A 140 2.95 -4.81 -6.21
CA ILE A 140 2.27 -3.93 -5.26
C ILE A 140 2.89 -4.18 -3.88
N ALA A 141 3.48 -3.14 -3.27
CA ALA A 141 4.02 -3.17 -1.92
C ALA A 141 3.64 -1.87 -1.19
N ASN A 142 2.53 -1.93 -0.46
CA ASN A 142 2.00 -0.77 0.25
C ASN A 142 2.39 -0.81 1.72
N HIS A 143 3.16 0.19 2.17
CA HIS A 143 3.64 0.29 3.54
C HIS A 143 4.39 -0.96 4.01
N VAL A 144 5.39 -1.32 3.23
CA VAL A 144 6.28 -2.46 3.47
C VAL A 144 7.73 -2.01 3.65
N LEU A 145 8.23 -1.14 2.76
CA LEU A 145 9.65 -0.78 2.70
C LEU A 145 10.15 -0.06 3.95
N GLU A 146 9.29 0.68 4.65
CA GLU A 146 9.62 1.33 5.93
C GLU A 146 9.93 0.34 7.06
N HIS A 147 9.61 -0.94 6.88
CA HIS A 147 9.90 -2.01 7.84
C HIS A 147 11.14 -2.83 7.47
N ILE A 148 11.69 -2.66 6.26
CA ILE A 148 12.79 -3.48 5.74
C ILE A 148 14.13 -2.76 5.97
N VAL A 149 15.04 -3.42 6.70
CA VAL A 149 16.36 -2.86 7.01
C VAL A 149 17.19 -2.68 5.74
N ASP A 150 17.30 -3.72 4.92
CA ASP A 150 18.05 -3.69 3.66
C ASP A 150 17.10 -3.32 2.49
N GLU A 151 16.76 -2.02 2.43
CA GLU A 151 15.89 -1.48 1.38
C GLU A 151 16.48 -1.67 -0.02
N LYS A 152 17.79 -1.46 -0.17
CA LYS A 152 18.45 -1.58 -1.48
C LYS A 152 18.28 -2.96 -2.07
N LYS A 153 18.42 -3.99 -1.24
CA LYS A 153 18.23 -5.37 -1.65
C LYS A 153 16.78 -5.67 -2.00
N ALA A 154 15.82 -5.12 -1.24
CA ALA A 154 14.40 -5.26 -1.56
C ALA A 154 14.03 -4.60 -2.90
N LEU A 155 14.52 -3.39 -3.16
CA LEU A 155 14.32 -2.69 -4.43
C LEU A 155 14.95 -3.43 -5.61
N TYR A 156 16.17 -3.96 -5.42
CA TYR A 156 16.83 -4.81 -6.43
C TYR A 156 15.99 -6.05 -6.76
N GLU A 157 15.47 -6.76 -5.75
CA GLU A 157 14.63 -7.94 -5.96
C GLU A 157 13.31 -7.61 -6.65
N ILE A 158 12.67 -6.47 -6.29
CA ILE A 158 11.48 -5.98 -7.00
C ILE A 158 11.80 -5.72 -8.48
N ASN A 159 12.91 -5.02 -8.76
CA ASN A 159 13.34 -4.75 -10.13
C ASN A 159 13.67 -6.06 -10.88
N ARG A 160 14.37 -7.00 -10.24
CA ARG A 160 14.73 -8.28 -10.83
C ARG A 160 13.52 -9.08 -11.28
N VAL A 161 12.49 -9.17 -10.45
CA VAL A 161 11.29 -9.97 -10.76
C VAL A 161 10.31 -9.28 -11.68
N LEU A 162 10.41 -7.96 -11.87
CA LEU A 162 9.64 -7.24 -12.88
C LEU A 162 10.11 -7.60 -14.28
N LYS A 163 9.18 -7.80 -15.19
CA LYS A 163 9.45 -7.89 -16.64
C LYS A 163 10.01 -6.56 -17.17
N PRO A 164 10.64 -6.55 -18.36
CA PRO A 164 10.94 -5.29 -19.07
C PRO A 164 9.68 -4.43 -19.18
N HIS A 165 9.80 -3.14 -18.84
CA HIS A 165 8.67 -2.18 -18.73
C HIS A 165 7.60 -2.55 -17.69
N GLY A 166 7.90 -3.50 -16.81
CA GLY A 166 7.05 -3.84 -15.68
C GLY A 166 7.04 -2.71 -14.65
N LYS A 167 5.95 -2.58 -13.92
CA LYS A 167 5.72 -1.47 -13.00
C LYS A 167 5.52 -1.92 -11.57
N ALA A 168 5.91 -1.08 -10.60
CA ALA A 168 5.54 -1.32 -9.22
C ALA A 168 4.91 -0.09 -8.57
N ILE A 169 3.91 -0.35 -7.71
CA ILE A 169 3.37 0.61 -6.76
C ILE A 169 4.04 0.34 -5.42
N LEU A 170 4.84 1.31 -4.94
CA LEU A 170 5.63 1.20 -3.71
C LEU A 170 5.21 2.31 -2.75
N MET A 171 4.00 2.20 -2.16
CA MET A 171 3.50 3.20 -1.22
C MET A 171 4.27 3.15 0.09
N ILE A 172 4.73 4.30 0.56
CA ILE A 172 5.42 4.48 1.85
C ILE A 172 4.88 5.72 2.57
N PRO A 173 4.91 5.77 3.90
CA PRO A 173 4.70 7.01 4.62
C PRO A 173 5.94 7.90 4.46
N TYR A 174 5.76 9.11 3.95
CA TYR A 174 6.88 10.04 3.75
C TYR A 174 6.54 11.46 4.17
N SER A 175 7.57 12.24 4.48
CA SER A 175 7.43 13.66 4.79
C SER A 175 7.83 14.52 3.60
N PRO A 176 6.94 15.40 3.10
CA PRO A 176 7.31 16.36 2.08
C PRO A 176 8.22 17.48 2.62
N ASN A 177 8.37 17.60 3.95
CA ASN A 177 9.16 18.61 4.62
C ASN A 177 10.60 18.15 4.94
N LEU A 178 10.88 16.85 4.78
CA LEU A 178 12.22 16.31 4.93
C LEU A 178 12.90 16.18 3.56
N SER A 179 14.11 16.71 3.45
CA SER A 179 14.95 16.54 2.25
C SER A 179 15.63 15.17 2.20
N VAL A 180 15.96 14.60 3.39
CA VAL A 180 16.63 13.31 3.54
C VAL A 180 15.80 12.35 4.37
N ASN A 181 16.06 11.06 4.26
CA ASN A 181 15.44 10.05 5.14
C ASN A 181 16.01 10.15 6.55
N ILE A 182 15.18 9.82 7.54
CA ILE A 182 15.64 9.58 8.91
C ILE A 182 15.74 8.08 9.11
N GLU A 183 16.95 7.56 9.25
CA GLU A 183 17.19 6.15 9.55
C GLU A 183 17.12 5.92 11.06
N GLY A 184 16.40 4.87 11.46
CA GLY A 184 16.34 4.44 12.85
C GLY A 184 17.60 3.72 13.27
N GLU A 185 18.14 4.06 14.44
CA GLU A 185 19.29 3.34 14.99
C GLU A 185 18.89 1.94 15.47
N ILE A 186 19.82 1.00 15.40
CA ILE A 186 19.58 -0.41 15.74
C ILE A 186 19.16 -0.59 17.20
N ASN A 187 19.64 0.27 18.10
CA ASN A 187 19.36 0.26 19.54
C ASN A 187 18.08 1.01 19.93
N TRP A 188 17.39 1.66 19.01
CA TRP A 188 16.13 2.35 19.31
C TRP A 188 15.05 1.35 19.71
N ASN A 189 14.45 1.61 20.87
CA ASN A 189 13.28 0.84 21.32
C ASN A 189 11.99 1.29 20.59
N LYS A 190 10.90 0.55 20.81
CA LYS A 190 9.60 0.81 20.20
C LYS A 190 9.07 2.24 20.45
N ARG A 191 9.31 2.79 21.65
CA ARG A 191 8.86 4.15 22.00
C ARG A 191 9.63 5.21 21.22
N GLN A 192 10.94 5.05 21.08
CA GLN A 192 11.78 5.93 20.29
C GLN A 192 11.41 5.89 18.81
N ARG A 193 11.23 4.69 18.23
CA ARG A 193 10.79 4.53 16.84
C ARG A 193 9.42 5.20 16.62
N ASN A 194 8.45 4.97 17.50
CA ASN A 194 7.15 5.61 17.40
C ASN A 194 7.22 7.14 17.47
N ALA A 195 8.10 7.68 18.34
CA ALA A 195 8.25 9.13 18.52
C ALA A 195 8.99 9.82 17.36
N LEU A 196 9.91 9.12 16.71
CA LEU A 196 10.84 9.69 15.71
C LEU A 196 10.48 9.29 14.27
N LEU A 197 9.94 8.08 14.06
CA LEU A 197 9.63 7.53 12.74
C LEU A 197 8.14 7.40 12.48
N GLY A 198 7.28 7.72 13.47
CA GLY A 198 5.83 7.69 13.31
C GLY A 198 5.17 6.36 13.68
N GLN A 199 5.91 5.24 13.76
CA GLN A 199 5.41 3.93 14.17
C GLN A 199 6.51 3.10 14.85
N GLN A 200 6.11 2.20 15.76
CA GLN A 200 7.03 1.46 16.63
C GLN A 200 7.91 0.42 15.93
N ASP A 201 7.53 -0.03 14.74
CA ASP A 201 8.18 -1.05 13.93
C ASP A 201 8.78 -0.49 12.63
N HIS A 202 8.69 0.83 12.42
CA HIS A 202 9.43 1.48 11.33
C HIS A 202 10.93 1.47 11.60
N VAL A 203 11.72 1.21 10.58
CA VAL A 203 13.18 1.33 10.61
C VAL A 203 13.65 2.65 10.00
N ARG A 204 12.79 3.32 9.21
CA ARG A 204 13.03 4.66 8.65
C ARG A 204 11.77 5.49 8.51
N LEU A 205 11.96 6.80 8.44
CA LEU A 205 10.98 7.77 7.95
C LEU A 205 11.53 8.40 6.67
N TYR A 206 10.78 8.26 5.60
CA TYR A 206 11.19 8.78 4.29
C TYR A 206 11.05 10.31 4.22
N GLY A 207 12.07 10.95 3.65
CA GLY A 207 12.04 12.30 3.11
C GLY A 207 12.07 12.26 1.59
N LYS A 208 12.13 13.40 0.91
CA LYS A 208 12.13 13.49 -0.56
C LYS A 208 13.28 12.75 -1.25
N ALA A 209 14.38 12.47 -0.51
CA ALA A 209 15.54 11.77 -1.04
C ALA A 209 15.23 10.38 -1.62
N PHE A 210 14.15 9.72 -1.19
CA PHE A 210 13.80 8.40 -1.72
C PHE A 210 13.60 8.41 -3.25
N LEU A 211 13.11 9.49 -3.82
CA LEU A 211 12.91 9.60 -5.28
C LEU A 211 14.23 9.40 -6.03
N ASN A 212 15.31 10.07 -5.59
CA ASN A 212 16.63 9.94 -6.19
C ASN A 212 17.29 8.60 -5.89
N LEU A 213 17.14 8.11 -4.63
CA LEU A 213 17.73 6.82 -4.22
C LEU A 213 17.13 5.65 -5.02
N TRP A 214 15.82 5.68 -5.26
CA TRP A 214 15.16 4.62 -6.03
C TRP A 214 15.44 4.69 -7.53
N SER A 215 15.76 5.89 -8.07
CA SER A 215 16.21 6.06 -9.45
C SER A 215 17.59 5.43 -9.74
N GLU A 216 18.33 4.99 -8.70
CA GLU A 216 19.52 4.15 -8.88
C GLU A 216 19.16 2.71 -9.30
N THR A 217 17.91 2.28 -9.08
CA THR A 217 17.44 0.91 -9.35
C THR A 217 16.41 0.84 -10.47
N PHE A 218 15.57 1.86 -10.62
CA PHE A 218 14.47 1.91 -11.59
C PHE A 218 14.69 3.02 -12.62
N GLU A 219 14.27 2.78 -13.87
CA GLU A 219 14.36 3.79 -14.93
C GLU A 219 13.44 4.99 -14.66
N ILE A 220 12.25 4.73 -14.10
CA ILE A 220 11.28 5.76 -13.75
C ILE A 220 10.91 5.64 -12.27
N VAL A 221 11.02 6.76 -11.55
CA VAL A 221 10.47 6.92 -10.19
C VAL A 221 9.65 8.21 -10.15
N ARG A 222 8.35 8.11 -9.92
CA ARG A 222 7.49 9.29 -9.93
C ARG A 222 6.34 9.23 -8.93
N LEU A 223 5.91 10.40 -8.51
CA LEU A 223 4.67 10.60 -7.75
C LEU A 223 3.53 10.86 -8.74
N ALA A 224 2.71 9.84 -9.00
CA ALA A 224 1.58 9.94 -9.91
C ALA A 224 0.34 10.47 -9.19
N GLU A 225 -0.27 11.50 -9.75
CA GLU A 225 -1.56 12.00 -9.27
C GLU A 225 -2.69 11.11 -9.77
N VAL A 226 -3.63 10.85 -8.89
CA VAL A 226 -4.86 10.13 -9.26
C VAL A 226 -5.98 11.15 -9.35
N ASN A 227 -6.41 11.44 -10.57
CA ASN A 227 -7.62 12.27 -10.78
C ASN A 227 -8.86 11.47 -10.35
N ALA A 228 -9.08 11.41 -9.05
CA ALA A 228 -10.16 10.65 -8.42
C ALA A 228 -11.31 11.57 -8.05
N SER A 229 -12.52 11.02 -8.07
CA SER A 229 -13.69 11.72 -7.56
C SER A 229 -13.59 11.95 -6.04
N ARG A 230 -14.06 13.10 -5.55
CA ARG A 230 -14.04 13.48 -4.12
C ARG A 230 -14.85 12.52 -3.25
N ASP A 231 -15.80 11.81 -3.83
CA ASP A 231 -16.63 10.84 -3.12
C ASP A 231 -15.89 9.57 -2.68
N LEU A 232 -14.66 9.31 -3.21
CA LEU A 232 -13.84 8.19 -2.78
C LEU A 232 -13.27 8.31 -1.36
N ASN A 233 -13.43 9.46 -0.72
CA ASN A 233 -12.91 9.73 0.63
C ASN A 233 -11.43 9.36 0.77
N LEU A 234 -10.61 9.89 -0.14
CA LEU A 234 -9.17 9.67 -0.16
C LEU A 234 -8.44 10.65 0.76
N PHE A 235 -7.24 10.27 1.18
CA PHE A 235 -6.36 11.19 1.90
C PHE A 235 -5.92 12.33 0.97
N ASN A 236 -6.12 13.55 1.41
CA ASN A 236 -5.76 14.72 0.61
C ASN A 236 -4.25 14.82 0.43
N GLY A 237 -3.80 14.89 -0.83
CA GLY A 237 -2.39 15.02 -1.19
C GLY A 237 -1.60 13.71 -1.27
N GLU A 238 -2.20 12.55 -0.98
CA GLU A 238 -1.55 11.27 -1.18
C GLU A 238 -1.50 10.93 -2.69
N LYS A 239 -0.29 10.62 -3.17
CA LYS A 239 -0.02 10.28 -4.57
C LYS A 239 0.46 8.83 -4.66
N ILE A 240 0.26 8.22 -5.80
CA ILE A 240 0.86 6.90 -6.07
C ILE A 240 2.36 7.06 -6.29
N ILE A 241 3.15 6.29 -5.58
CA ILE A 241 4.58 6.16 -5.85
C ILE A 241 4.73 5.02 -6.85
N LEU A 242 4.98 5.39 -8.10
CA LEU A 242 5.13 4.47 -9.22
C LEU A 242 6.58 4.39 -9.64
N VAL A 243 7.06 3.16 -9.80
CA VAL A 243 8.37 2.87 -10.40
C VAL A 243 8.20 1.96 -11.62
N GLU A 244 9.12 2.05 -12.57
CA GLU A 244 9.15 1.26 -13.80
C GLU A 244 10.57 0.75 -14.05
N LYS A 245 10.68 -0.54 -14.47
CA LYS A 245 11.91 -1.18 -14.90
C LYS A 245 12.24 -0.84 -16.33
#